data_b7bc55387e4b2bc5e47fa27e707c0fd7
#
_entry.id   b7bc55387e4b2bc5e47fa27e707c0fd7
#
_cell.length_a   1.000
_cell.length_b   1.000
_cell.length_c   1.000
_cell.angle_alpha   90.00
_cell.angle_beta   90.00
_cell.angle_gamma   90.00
#
_symmetry.space_group_name_H-M   'P 1'
#
loop_
_entity.id
_entity.type
_entity.pdbx_description
1 polymer ?
#
loop_
_entity_poly.entity_id
_entity_poly.type
_entity_poly.pdbx_seq_one_letter_code
_entity_poly.pdbx_strand_id
1 'polypeptide(L)'
;QPDQFVTGERREAQPEGTETRQQAPQASEPARLSEGAQMFANRLQKNLKQLGKWARREQVDCYRLYDADMPEYALAVDLYQDWVHVQEYAAPRSVDPDKAQARLLDALAAIPQALGISPQRVVLKRRERQSGTRQYERQATEGRFQEVNEGGVKLLVNLTDYLDTGLFLDHRPMRMRIQREAAGKRFLNLF
;
A
#
# COMPACT_ATOMS: atom_id res chain seq x y z
N GLN A 1 39.35 28.84 62.08
CA GLN A 1 40.59 29.19 61.33
C GLN A 1 41.44 27.97 61.17
N PRO A 2 42.26 27.86 60.12
CA PRO A 2 42.01 28.05 58.70
C PRO A 2 42.41 26.78 57.85
N ASP A 3 41.93 26.79 56.65
CA ASP A 3 42.53 26.40 55.38
C ASP A 3 43.64 25.35 55.33
N GLN A 4 43.38 24.25 54.57
CA GLN A 4 44.40 23.67 53.71
C GLN A 4 43.73 23.23 52.38
N PHE A 5 44.05 23.98 51.32
CA PHE A 5 43.88 23.60 49.95
C PHE A 5 44.80 22.43 49.60
N VAL A 6 44.27 21.38 49.04
CA VAL A 6 45.05 20.34 48.33
C VAL A 6 44.63 20.38 46.85
N THR A 7 45.54 20.88 46.05
CA THR A 7 45.47 20.82 44.58
C THR A 7 45.70 19.41 44.11
N GLY A 8 44.65 18.78 43.54
CA GLY A 8 44.76 17.49 42.87
C GLY A 8 44.79 17.71 41.34
N GLU A 9 45.90 17.30 40.74
CA GLU A 9 46.14 17.32 39.30
C GLU A 9 45.08 16.57 38.54
N ARG A 10 44.49 17.25 37.54
CA ARG A 10 43.60 16.68 36.56
C ARG A 10 44.41 15.91 35.51
N ARG A 11 44.39 14.60 35.54
CA ARG A 11 44.79 13.74 34.41
C ARG A 11 43.70 13.82 33.35
N GLU A 12 44.00 14.38 32.20
CA GLU A 12 43.22 14.31 30.99
C GLU A 12 43.28 12.89 30.43
N ALA A 13 42.16 12.15 30.48
CA ALA A 13 41.97 10.94 29.75
C ALA A 13 41.47 11.26 28.34
N GLN A 14 42.26 10.96 27.32
CA GLN A 14 41.87 10.98 25.93
C GLN A 14 40.81 9.92 25.66
N PRO A 15 39.69 10.21 24.99
CA PRO A 15 38.82 9.16 24.52
C PRO A 15 39.36 8.58 23.22
N GLU A 16 39.81 7.33 23.25
CA GLU A 16 39.99 6.53 22.06
C GLU A 16 38.58 6.22 21.48
N GLY A 17 38.10 7.05 20.58
CA GLY A 17 36.91 6.83 19.79
C GLY A 17 37.19 5.83 18.68
N THR A 18 36.92 4.55 18.92
CA THR A 18 36.79 3.58 17.85
C THR A 18 35.45 3.83 17.15
N GLU A 19 35.45 4.66 16.11
CA GLU A 19 34.32 4.82 15.20
C GLU A 19 34.08 3.49 14.48
N THR A 20 33.18 2.68 15.03
CA THR A 20 32.59 1.54 14.32
C THR A 20 31.69 2.13 13.24
N ARG A 21 32.24 2.31 12.05
CA ARG A 21 31.52 2.68 10.83
C ARG A 21 30.49 1.60 10.55
N GLN A 22 29.26 1.77 11.05
CA GLN A 22 28.11 0.97 10.66
C GLN A 22 27.92 1.15 9.16
N GLN A 23 28.30 0.11 8.42
CA GLN A 23 27.99 0.01 7.00
C GLN A 23 26.47 0.03 6.86
N ALA A 24 25.97 1.05 6.13
CA ALA A 24 24.58 1.06 5.70
C ALA A 24 24.24 -0.26 5.00
N PRO A 25 23.05 -0.84 5.22
CA PRO A 25 22.67 -2.08 4.56
C PRO A 25 22.74 -1.87 3.06
N GLN A 26 23.62 -2.61 2.40
CA GLN A 26 23.72 -2.64 0.94
C GLN A 26 22.35 -3.04 0.41
N ALA A 27 21.79 -2.20 -0.46
CA ALA A 27 20.57 -2.53 -1.19
C ALA A 27 20.82 -3.85 -1.94
N SER A 28 20.22 -4.93 -1.45
CA SER A 28 20.27 -6.22 -2.12
C SER A 28 19.70 -6.05 -3.52
N GLU A 29 20.40 -6.56 -4.54
CA GLU A 29 19.88 -6.59 -5.89
C GLU A 29 18.45 -7.16 -5.89
N PRO A 30 17.53 -6.58 -6.69
CA PRO A 30 16.16 -7.05 -6.72
C PRO A 30 16.14 -8.53 -7.13
N ALA A 31 15.55 -9.37 -6.28
CA ALA A 31 15.45 -10.79 -6.51
C ALA A 31 14.86 -11.06 -7.91
N ARG A 32 15.45 -11.98 -8.66
CA ARG A 32 14.98 -12.34 -9.99
C ARG A 32 13.57 -12.93 -9.88
N LEU A 33 12.62 -12.33 -10.59
CA LEU A 33 11.24 -12.80 -10.64
C LEU A 33 11.14 -14.16 -11.33
N SER A 34 10.21 -15.01 -10.91
CA SER A 34 9.80 -16.19 -11.66
C SER A 34 9.21 -15.78 -13.02
N GLU A 35 9.10 -16.71 -13.96
CA GLU A 35 8.47 -16.44 -15.26
C GLU A 35 7.02 -15.94 -15.09
N GLY A 36 6.26 -16.56 -14.20
CA GLY A 36 4.89 -16.16 -13.88
C GLY A 36 4.82 -14.75 -13.26
N ALA A 37 5.70 -14.47 -12.28
CA ALA A 37 5.79 -13.15 -11.67
C ALA A 37 6.19 -12.08 -12.69
N GLN A 38 7.06 -12.40 -13.65
CA GLN A 38 7.44 -11.48 -14.74
C GLN A 38 6.27 -11.20 -15.69
N MET A 39 5.48 -12.23 -16.04
CA MET A 39 4.27 -12.04 -16.86
C MET A 39 3.26 -11.14 -16.14
N PHE A 40 3.08 -11.34 -14.85
CA PHE A 40 2.20 -10.49 -14.04
C PHE A 40 2.73 -9.04 -13.96
N ALA A 41 4.03 -8.85 -13.72
CA ALA A 41 4.66 -7.53 -13.75
C ALA A 41 4.43 -6.80 -15.07
N ASN A 42 4.62 -7.48 -16.21
CA ASN A 42 4.38 -6.92 -17.54
C ASN A 42 2.91 -6.50 -17.72
N ARG A 43 1.96 -7.27 -17.19
CA ARG A 43 0.53 -6.91 -17.22
C ARG A 43 0.28 -5.65 -16.42
N LEU A 44 0.81 -5.55 -15.20
CA LEU A 44 0.67 -4.35 -14.36
C LEU A 44 1.25 -3.11 -15.05
N GLN A 45 2.44 -3.21 -15.64
CA GLN A 45 3.06 -2.10 -16.36
C GLN A 45 2.25 -1.65 -17.58
N LYS A 46 1.66 -2.60 -18.32
CA LYS A 46 0.76 -2.29 -19.44
C LYS A 46 -0.48 -1.52 -18.96
N ASN A 47 -1.11 -2.00 -17.90
CA ASN A 47 -2.28 -1.36 -17.30
C ASN A 47 -1.91 0.03 -16.77
N LEU A 48 -0.79 0.17 -16.07
CA LEU A 48 -0.30 1.45 -15.55
C LEU A 48 -0.06 2.48 -16.67
N LYS A 49 0.54 2.05 -17.79
CA LYS A 49 0.74 2.92 -18.96
C LYS A 49 -0.58 3.41 -19.55
N GLN A 50 -1.59 2.56 -19.59
CA GLN A 50 -2.91 2.87 -20.14
C GLN A 50 -3.72 3.75 -19.17
N LEU A 51 -3.92 3.28 -17.94
CA LEU A 51 -4.76 3.94 -16.94
C LEU A 51 -4.11 5.19 -16.36
N GLY A 52 -2.78 5.23 -16.25
CA GLY A 52 -2.06 6.40 -15.73
C GLY A 52 -2.23 7.66 -16.58
N LYS A 53 -2.46 7.52 -17.90
CA LYS A 53 -2.78 8.68 -18.75
C LYS A 53 -4.16 9.26 -18.40
N TRP A 54 -5.13 8.38 -18.23
CA TRP A 54 -6.47 8.75 -17.79
C TRP A 54 -6.45 9.35 -16.38
N ALA A 55 -5.79 8.69 -15.43
CA ALA A 55 -5.71 9.14 -14.04
C ALA A 55 -5.14 10.56 -13.91
N ARG A 56 -4.06 10.86 -14.64
CA ARG A 56 -3.48 12.23 -14.67
C ARG A 56 -4.44 13.25 -15.28
N ARG A 57 -5.14 12.91 -16.37
CA ARG A 57 -6.11 13.82 -17.01
C ARG A 57 -7.27 14.14 -16.08
N GLU A 58 -7.79 13.14 -15.37
CA GLU A 58 -8.92 13.27 -14.47
C GLU A 58 -8.51 13.71 -13.04
N GLN A 59 -7.23 13.95 -12.81
CA GLN A 59 -6.69 14.30 -11.49
C GLN A 59 -7.05 13.27 -10.42
N VAL A 60 -6.87 11.99 -10.73
CA VAL A 60 -7.19 10.85 -9.85
C VAL A 60 -5.89 10.11 -9.51
N ASP A 61 -5.63 9.89 -8.23
CA ASP A 61 -4.47 9.14 -7.75
C ASP A 61 -4.84 7.84 -6.98
N CYS A 62 -6.14 7.50 -6.99
CA CYS A 62 -6.66 6.28 -6.37
C CYS A 62 -7.55 5.53 -7.38
N TYR A 63 -7.10 4.37 -7.88
CA TYR A 63 -7.86 3.61 -8.88
C TYR A 63 -7.43 2.15 -8.94
N ARG A 64 -8.32 1.30 -9.44
CA ARG A 64 -8.02 -0.11 -9.68
C ARG A 64 -7.12 -0.25 -10.90
N LEU A 65 -5.94 -0.82 -10.66
CA LEU A 65 -4.93 -1.07 -11.69
C LEU A 65 -5.09 -2.42 -12.35
N TYR A 66 -5.54 -3.44 -11.57
CA TYR A 66 -5.66 -4.82 -12.01
C TYR A 66 -6.85 -5.48 -11.31
N ASP A 67 -7.62 -6.28 -12.03
CA ASP A 67 -8.80 -6.99 -11.51
C ASP A 67 -8.93 -8.36 -12.15
N ALA A 68 -8.13 -9.33 -11.67
CA ALA A 68 -8.13 -10.71 -12.16
C ALA A 68 -8.04 -10.83 -13.70
N ASP A 69 -7.29 -9.92 -14.36
CA ASP A 69 -7.12 -9.89 -15.83
C ASP A 69 -6.47 -11.18 -16.37
N MET A 70 -5.77 -11.91 -15.51
CA MET A 70 -5.13 -13.19 -15.80
C MET A 70 -5.73 -14.25 -14.88
N PRO A 71 -6.22 -15.40 -15.42
CA PRO A 71 -6.89 -16.44 -14.62
C PRO A 71 -6.01 -17.02 -13.50
N GLU A 72 -4.68 -16.99 -13.68
CA GLU A 72 -3.72 -17.51 -12.71
C GLU A 72 -3.59 -16.61 -11.48
N TYR A 73 -3.89 -15.32 -11.62
CA TYR A 73 -3.72 -14.30 -10.58
C TYR A 73 -5.06 -13.72 -10.17
N ALA A 74 -5.80 -14.48 -9.33
CA ALA A 74 -7.13 -14.12 -8.84
C ALA A 74 -7.03 -13.09 -7.71
N LEU A 75 -6.69 -11.86 -8.04
CA LEU A 75 -6.57 -10.75 -7.09
C LEU A 75 -6.92 -9.41 -7.75
N ALA A 76 -7.20 -8.41 -6.93
CA ALA A 76 -7.26 -7.02 -7.35
C ALA A 76 -6.05 -6.25 -6.83
N VAL A 77 -5.59 -5.28 -7.61
CA VAL A 77 -4.54 -4.33 -7.23
C VAL A 77 -5.08 -2.92 -7.38
N ASP A 78 -5.26 -2.25 -6.26
CA ASP A 78 -5.73 -0.87 -6.20
C ASP A 78 -4.57 0.06 -5.81
N LEU A 79 -4.38 1.13 -6.58
CA LEU A 79 -3.42 2.19 -6.27
C LEU A 79 -4.09 3.26 -5.40
N TYR A 80 -3.34 3.77 -4.42
CA TYR A 80 -3.67 4.92 -3.59
C TYR A 80 -2.42 5.79 -3.47
N GLN A 81 -2.19 6.66 -4.45
CA GLN A 81 -0.93 7.40 -4.68
C GLN A 81 0.25 6.43 -4.85
N ASP A 82 1.16 6.39 -3.89
CA ASP A 82 2.33 5.50 -3.83
C ASP A 82 2.14 4.28 -2.93
N TRP A 83 0.90 4.02 -2.49
CA TRP A 83 0.48 2.81 -1.78
C TRP A 83 -0.28 1.87 -2.69
N VAL A 84 -0.16 0.59 -2.42
CA VAL A 84 -0.88 -0.46 -3.13
C VAL A 84 -1.67 -1.30 -2.15
N HIS A 85 -2.95 -1.44 -2.43
CA HIS A 85 -3.85 -2.33 -1.71
C HIS A 85 -4.14 -3.54 -2.61
N VAL A 86 -3.75 -4.73 -2.14
CA VAL A 86 -3.97 -5.99 -2.84
C VAL A 86 -5.09 -6.74 -2.15
N GLN A 87 -6.10 -7.14 -2.90
CA GLN A 87 -7.17 -8.00 -2.42
C GLN A 87 -7.07 -9.35 -3.09
N GLU A 88 -6.77 -10.40 -2.34
CA GLU A 88 -6.82 -11.77 -2.84
C GLU A 88 -8.28 -12.23 -2.92
N TYR A 89 -8.70 -12.72 -4.08
CA TYR A 89 -9.98 -13.39 -4.25
C TYR A 89 -9.87 -14.85 -3.83
N ALA A 90 -10.91 -15.37 -3.18
CA ALA A 90 -10.95 -16.78 -2.81
C ALA A 90 -10.81 -17.65 -4.07
N ALA A 91 -9.77 -18.47 -4.12
CA ALA A 91 -9.58 -19.40 -5.23
C ALA A 91 -10.76 -20.38 -5.34
N PRO A 92 -11.18 -20.75 -6.55
CA PRO A 92 -12.13 -21.82 -6.73
C PRO A 92 -11.65 -23.11 -6.06
N ARG A 93 -12.58 -23.94 -5.58
CA ARG A 93 -12.24 -25.23 -4.93
C ARG A 93 -11.45 -26.19 -5.82
N SER A 94 -11.48 -26.00 -7.13
CA SER A 94 -10.72 -26.79 -8.12
C SER A 94 -9.25 -26.40 -8.22
N VAL A 95 -8.83 -25.27 -7.63
CA VAL A 95 -7.46 -24.80 -7.64
C VAL A 95 -6.75 -25.35 -6.41
N ASP A 96 -5.59 -25.96 -6.64
CA ASP A 96 -4.69 -26.44 -5.61
C ASP A 96 -4.26 -25.26 -4.71
N PRO A 97 -4.46 -25.35 -3.38
CA PRO A 97 -4.11 -24.27 -2.44
C PRO A 97 -2.63 -23.87 -2.50
N ASP A 98 -1.71 -24.81 -2.70
CA ASP A 98 -0.27 -24.53 -2.76
C ASP A 98 0.07 -23.72 -4.03
N LYS A 99 -0.59 -24.05 -5.15
CA LYS A 99 -0.46 -23.27 -6.38
C LYS A 99 -1.05 -21.88 -6.24
N ALA A 100 -2.19 -21.74 -5.57
CA ALA A 100 -2.78 -20.42 -5.30
C ALA A 100 -1.85 -19.57 -4.44
N GLN A 101 -1.30 -20.15 -3.38
CA GLN A 101 -0.35 -19.47 -2.49
C GLN A 101 0.95 -19.06 -3.24
N ALA A 102 1.50 -19.95 -4.07
CA ALA A 102 2.70 -19.63 -4.87
C ALA A 102 2.44 -18.45 -5.82
N ARG A 103 1.30 -18.42 -6.49
CA ARG A 103 0.88 -17.31 -7.37
C ARG A 103 0.70 -15.99 -6.62
N LEU A 104 0.13 -16.04 -5.41
CA LEU A 104 0.03 -14.86 -4.58
C LEU A 104 1.41 -14.31 -4.21
N LEU A 105 2.35 -15.18 -3.82
CA LEU A 105 3.73 -14.77 -3.51
C LEU A 105 4.44 -14.19 -4.74
N ASP A 106 4.27 -14.78 -5.91
CA ASP A 106 4.76 -14.25 -7.18
C ASP A 106 4.22 -12.84 -7.43
N ALA A 107 2.91 -12.63 -7.24
CA ALA A 107 2.30 -11.32 -7.43
C ALA A 107 2.85 -10.29 -6.44
N LEU A 108 2.98 -10.64 -5.16
CA LEU A 108 3.53 -9.75 -4.13
C LEU A 108 4.99 -9.39 -4.38
N ALA A 109 5.78 -10.29 -4.94
CA ALA A 109 7.17 -10.01 -5.34
C ALA A 109 7.24 -9.11 -6.59
N ALA A 110 6.31 -9.28 -7.53
CA ALA A 110 6.27 -8.54 -8.78
C ALA A 110 5.78 -7.10 -8.63
N ILE A 111 4.80 -6.84 -7.74
CA ILE A 111 4.16 -5.51 -7.58
C ILE A 111 5.17 -4.40 -7.30
N PRO A 112 6.06 -4.50 -6.29
CA PRO A 112 7.03 -3.44 -6.00
C PRO A 112 7.95 -3.14 -7.18
N GLN A 113 8.43 -4.16 -7.87
CA GLN A 113 9.33 -4.02 -9.01
C GLN A 113 8.61 -3.41 -10.23
N ALA A 114 7.39 -3.87 -10.52
CA ALA A 114 6.60 -3.40 -11.66
C ALA A 114 6.19 -1.93 -11.52
N LEU A 115 5.92 -1.48 -10.30
CA LEU A 115 5.39 -0.15 -9.99
C LEU A 115 6.45 0.83 -9.46
N GLY A 116 7.66 0.36 -9.17
CA GLY A 116 8.76 1.17 -8.64
C GLY A 116 8.48 1.70 -7.22
N ILE A 117 7.81 0.89 -6.39
CA ILE A 117 7.43 1.26 -5.02
C ILE A 117 8.15 0.40 -3.98
N SER A 118 8.20 0.90 -2.74
CA SER A 118 8.74 0.12 -1.62
C SER A 118 7.80 -1.05 -1.26
N PRO A 119 8.32 -2.27 -0.98
CA PRO A 119 7.51 -3.39 -0.51
C PRO A 119 6.66 -3.08 0.73
N GLN A 120 7.12 -2.18 1.61
CA GLN A 120 6.40 -1.74 2.81
C GLN A 120 5.12 -0.95 2.50
N ARG A 121 4.94 -0.50 1.26
CA ARG A 121 3.74 0.21 0.79
C ARG A 121 2.74 -0.71 0.10
N VAL A 122 2.97 -2.02 0.13
CA VAL A 122 2.03 -3.03 -0.37
C VAL A 122 1.26 -3.62 0.81
N VAL A 123 -0.04 -3.39 0.85
CA VAL A 123 -0.94 -3.92 1.89
C VAL A 123 -1.77 -5.04 1.29
N LEU A 124 -1.62 -6.25 1.82
CA LEU A 124 -2.40 -7.42 1.41
C LEU A 124 -3.62 -7.58 2.30
N LYS A 125 -4.79 -7.73 1.69
CA LYS A 125 -6.04 -8.15 2.35
C LYS A 125 -6.56 -9.43 1.69
N ARG A 126 -6.91 -10.41 2.52
CA ARG A 126 -7.55 -11.65 2.07
C ARG A 126 -9.05 -11.55 2.31
N ARG A 127 -9.83 -11.66 1.24
CA ARG A 127 -11.28 -11.83 1.35
C ARG A 127 -11.59 -13.29 1.57
N GLU A 128 -11.70 -13.69 2.84
CA GLU A 128 -12.36 -14.94 3.18
C GLU A 128 -13.87 -14.78 2.94
N ARG A 129 -14.55 -15.87 2.57
CA ARG A 129 -16.02 -15.88 2.50
C ARG A 129 -16.55 -15.72 3.93
N GLN A 130 -16.75 -14.50 4.34
CA GLN A 130 -17.33 -14.18 5.65
C GLN A 130 -18.83 -14.01 5.49
N SER A 131 -19.60 -14.70 6.33
CA SER A 131 -21.03 -14.43 6.50
C SER A 131 -21.21 -13.48 7.68
N GLY A 132 -21.97 -12.40 7.47
CA GLY A 132 -22.35 -11.48 8.53
C GLY A 132 -21.52 -10.21 8.64
N THR A 133 -21.52 -9.60 9.85
CA THR A 133 -20.93 -8.28 10.13
C THR A 133 -19.40 -8.24 10.24
N ARG A 134 -18.72 -9.38 10.15
CA ARG A 134 -17.26 -9.48 10.30
C ARG A 134 -16.45 -8.64 9.31
N GLN A 135 -17.02 -8.27 8.17
CA GLN A 135 -16.36 -7.36 7.22
C GLN A 135 -16.06 -5.96 7.78
N TYR A 136 -16.78 -5.57 8.84
CA TYR A 136 -16.59 -4.28 9.53
C TYR A 136 -15.72 -4.41 10.79
N GLU A 137 -15.25 -5.63 11.12
CA GLU A 137 -14.36 -5.82 12.26
C GLU A 137 -12.99 -5.18 11.97
N ARG A 138 -12.49 -4.48 12.98
CA ARG A 138 -11.19 -3.83 12.91
C ARG A 138 -10.07 -4.88 12.92
N GLN A 139 -9.24 -4.91 11.88
CA GLN A 139 -8.15 -5.88 11.72
C GLN A 139 -6.84 -5.38 12.35
N ALA A 140 -6.66 -4.07 12.47
CA ALA A 140 -5.51 -3.42 13.09
C ALA A 140 -5.95 -2.14 13.81
N THR A 141 -5.05 -1.54 14.58
CA THR A 141 -5.32 -0.34 15.37
C THR A 141 -4.33 0.78 15.09
N GLU A 142 -3.77 0.82 13.88
CA GLU A 142 -2.75 1.82 13.52
C GLU A 142 -3.31 3.23 13.46
N GLY A 143 -4.60 3.38 13.12
CA GLY A 143 -5.26 4.69 13.01
C GLY A 143 -4.67 5.56 11.89
N ARG A 144 -3.94 4.95 10.94
CA ARG A 144 -3.27 5.67 9.86
C ARG A 144 -4.20 5.89 8.69
N PHE A 145 -4.48 7.15 8.40
CA PHE A 145 -5.21 7.56 7.23
C PHE A 145 -4.27 8.08 6.14
N GLN A 146 -4.55 7.71 4.90
CA GLN A 146 -3.89 8.19 3.71
C GLN A 146 -4.80 9.18 3.00
N GLU A 147 -4.29 10.40 2.68
CA GLU A 147 -5.00 11.33 1.82
C GLU A 147 -4.82 10.91 0.37
N VAL A 148 -5.90 10.91 -0.41
CA VAL A 148 -5.91 10.66 -1.85
C VAL A 148 -6.72 11.73 -2.55
N ASN A 149 -6.45 11.95 -3.84
CA ASN A 149 -7.15 12.93 -4.66
C ASN A 149 -8.07 12.24 -5.68
N GLU A 150 -9.29 12.72 -5.78
CA GLU A 150 -10.25 12.28 -6.78
C GLU A 150 -10.93 13.49 -7.42
N GLY A 151 -10.47 13.86 -8.63
CA GLY A 151 -11.06 14.99 -9.38
C GLY A 151 -10.96 16.34 -8.65
N GLY A 152 -9.86 16.55 -7.91
CA GLY A 152 -9.64 17.77 -7.12
C GLY A 152 -10.21 17.72 -5.70
N VAL A 153 -10.89 16.63 -5.31
CA VAL A 153 -11.36 16.41 -3.94
C VAL A 153 -10.40 15.52 -3.18
N LYS A 154 -10.03 15.95 -1.98
CA LYS A 154 -9.20 15.18 -1.05
C LYS A 154 -10.08 14.26 -0.22
N LEU A 155 -9.75 12.98 -0.23
CA LEU A 155 -10.44 11.93 0.51
C LEU A 155 -9.45 11.20 1.42
N LEU A 156 -9.92 10.73 2.57
CA LEU A 156 -9.12 9.93 3.49
C LEU A 156 -9.49 8.46 3.35
N VAL A 157 -8.48 7.60 3.21
CA VAL A 157 -8.62 6.16 3.16
C VAL A 157 -7.82 5.50 4.27
N ASN A 158 -8.27 4.36 4.77
CA ASN A 158 -7.53 3.55 5.71
C ASN A 158 -7.21 2.21 5.06
N LEU A 159 -5.93 1.95 4.82
CA LEU A 159 -5.47 0.75 4.11
C LEU A 159 -5.20 -0.44 5.04
N THR A 160 -5.06 -0.22 6.35
CA THR A 160 -4.56 -1.22 7.30
C THR A 160 -5.60 -1.73 8.28
N ASP A 161 -6.44 -0.86 8.83
CA ASP A 161 -7.25 -1.20 10.00
C ASP A 161 -8.50 -2.02 9.66
N TYR A 162 -9.06 -1.87 8.47
CA TYR A 162 -10.29 -2.52 8.03
C TYR A 162 -10.08 -3.34 6.76
N LEU A 163 -11.02 -4.22 6.45
CA LEU A 163 -11.01 -4.95 5.18
C LEU A 163 -11.17 -4.00 4.00
N ASP A 164 -12.12 -3.08 4.09
CA ASP A 164 -12.37 -2.06 3.09
C ASP A 164 -11.62 -0.78 3.43
N THR A 165 -11.19 -0.05 2.41
CA THR A 165 -10.42 1.19 2.56
C THR A 165 -11.27 2.41 2.96
N GLY A 166 -12.59 2.25 3.02
CA GLY A 166 -13.57 3.32 3.21
C GLY A 166 -13.91 4.10 1.94
N LEU A 167 -13.21 3.83 0.83
CA LEU A 167 -13.46 4.47 -0.46
C LEU A 167 -13.74 3.42 -1.54
N PHE A 168 -15.00 3.33 -1.98
CA PHE A 168 -15.40 2.46 -3.08
C PHE A 168 -15.06 3.11 -4.41
N LEU A 169 -14.06 2.58 -5.11
CA LEU A 169 -13.50 3.16 -6.34
C LEU A 169 -14.49 3.16 -7.51
N ASP A 170 -15.38 2.17 -7.56
CA ASP A 170 -16.45 2.04 -8.57
C ASP A 170 -17.56 3.09 -8.42
N HIS A 171 -17.73 3.68 -7.24
CA HIS A 171 -18.69 4.76 -7.01
C HIS A 171 -18.17 6.15 -7.41
N ARG A 172 -16.97 6.27 -7.95
CA ARG A 172 -16.40 7.55 -8.41
C ARG A 172 -17.30 8.33 -9.35
N PRO A 173 -17.93 7.74 -10.39
CA PRO A 173 -18.79 8.48 -11.29
C PRO A 173 -19.95 9.16 -10.56
N MET A 174 -20.51 8.51 -9.54
CA MET A 174 -21.57 9.06 -8.71
C MET A 174 -21.05 10.20 -7.84
N ARG A 175 -19.90 10.04 -7.17
CA ARG A 175 -19.30 11.11 -6.36
C ARG A 175 -19.01 12.35 -7.20
N MET A 176 -18.41 12.18 -8.39
CA MET A 176 -18.12 13.28 -9.31
C MET A 176 -19.39 13.97 -9.82
N ARG A 177 -20.46 13.21 -10.02
CA ARG A 177 -21.77 13.79 -10.37
C ARG A 177 -22.34 14.64 -9.24
N ILE A 178 -22.34 14.11 -8.01
CA ILE A 178 -22.79 14.83 -6.81
C ILE A 178 -21.97 16.12 -6.63
N GLN A 179 -20.66 16.06 -6.77
CA GLN A 179 -19.77 17.23 -6.68
C GLN A 179 -20.20 18.34 -7.64
N ARG A 180 -20.54 18.00 -8.89
CA ARG A 180 -20.99 19.00 -9.89
C ARG A 180 -22.39 19.54 -9.64
N GLU A 181 -23.30 18.70 -9.14
CA GLU A 181 -24.74 19.01 -9.07
C GLU A 181 -25.18 19.53 -7.70
N ALA A 182 -24.43 19.28 -6.63
CA ALA A 182 -24.84 19.60 -5.25
C ALA A 182 -24.47 21.03 -4.80
N ALA A 183 -23.67 21.76 -5.56
CA ALA A 183 -23.27 23.11 -5.20
C ALA A 183 -24.49 24.03 -4.97
N GLY A 184 -24.58 24.62 -3.78
CA GLY A 184 -25.69 25.47 -3.36
C GLY A 184 -27.01 24.73 -3.11
N LYS A 185 -27.04 23.40 -3.13
CA LYS A 185 -28.22 22.58 -2.88
C LYS A 185 -28.17 21.90 -1.50
N ARG A 186 -29.34 21.53 -0.99
CA ARG A 186 -29.44 20.65 0.17
C ARG A 186 -29.30 19.20 -0.31
N PHE A 187 -28.36 18.48 0.26
CA PHE A 187 -28.09 17.08 -0.06
C PHE A 187 -28.39 16.21 1.16
N LEU A 188 -29.11 15.11 0.95
CA LEU A 188 -29.39 14.11 1.97
C LEU A 188 -28.73 12.79 1.55
N ASN A 189 -27.85 12.28 2.39
CA ASN A 189 -27.30 10.93 2.30
C ASN A 189 -28.06 10.01 3.26
N LEU A 190 -28.60 8.92 2.73
CA LEU A 190 -29.39 7.94 3.51
C LEU A 190 -28.59 6.66 3.87
N PHE A 191 -27.30 6.62 3.63
CA PHE A 191 -26.42 5.47 3.90
C PHE A 191 -25.42 5.79 5.01
#